data_b2f995a89571ae9ae037f3e2f26c357b
#
_entry.id   b2f995a89571ae9ae037f3e2f26c357b
#
_cell.length_a   1.000
_cell.length_b   1.000
_cell.length_c   1.000
_cell.angle_alpha   90.00
_cell.angle_beta   90.00
_cell.angle_gamma   90.00
#
_symmetry.space_group_name_H-M   'P 1'
#
loop_
_entity.id
_entity.type
_entity.pdbx_description
1 polymer ?
#
loop_
_entity_poly.entity_id
_entity_poly.type
_entity_poly.pdbx_seq_one_letter_code
_entity_poly.pdbx_strand_id
1 'polypeptide(L)'
;LCQMKLYVNCITSGAGLRRDIKELIPEMNLRRRMSRVVKSGVAAGIESLLEFGDRAAVEAVVTATGLGCIADSEKFLDSLIANEERMLNPTPFIQSTFNTVGAQIALLRGLHCYNTTYANRWTSFENALTDAALRIGAGLSRAVLVGAFDETTPSVEKVLQRLGMAQQGGWANRRYSSC
;
A
#
# COMPACT_ATOMS: atom_id res chain seq x y z
N LEU A 1 14.80 2.72 31.51
CA LEU A 1 14.19 2.67 30.19
C LEU A 1 14.03 1.20 29.83
N CYS A 2 12.78 0.69 29.87
CA CYS A 2 12.49 -0.69 29.46
C CYS A 2 12.80 -0.78 27.95
N GLN A 3 13.75 -1.63 27.59
CA GLN A 3 14.14 -1.82 26.19
C GLN A 3 13.05 -2.66 25.50
N MET A 4 12.17 -2.01 24.76
CA MET A 4 11.14 -2.68 23.97
C MET A 4 11.82 -3.48 22.85
N LYS A 5 11.47 -4.76 22.71
CA LYS A 5 11.91 -5.59 21.61
C LYS A 5 10.73 -5.82 20.67
N LEU A 6 10.93 -5.56 19.40
CA LEU A 6 9.99 -5.84 18.34
C LEU A 6 10.55 -6.94 17.44
N TYR A 7 9.67 -7.76 16.91
CA TYR A 7 10.05 -8.87 16.04
C TYR A 7 9.32 -8.74 14.71
N VAL A 8 10.03 -9.03 13.63
CA VAL A 8 9.44 -9.19 12.29
C VAL A 8 9.21 -10.68 12.07
N ASN A 9 7.96 -11.09 11.97
CA ASN A 9 7.59 -12.51 11.86
C ASN A 9 7.64 -13.02 10.41
N CYS A 10 7.26 -12.18 9.45
CA CYS A 10 7.30 -12.51 8.03
C CYS A 10 7.48 -11.24 7.19
N ILE A 11 8.03 -11.42 6.00
CA ILE A 11 8.23 -10.37 5.01
C ILE A 11 7.79 -10.90 3.66
N THR A 12 6.90 -10.15 2.98
CA THR A 12 6.43 -10.46 1.64
C THR A 12 6.60 -9.26 0.71
N SER A 13 6.79 -9.55 -0.56
CA SER A 13 6.94 -8.52 -1.60
C SER A 13 5.99 -8.81 -2.76
N GLY A 14 5.36 -7.78 -3.30
CA GLY A 14 4.47 -7.91 -4.46
C GLY A 14 5.16 -8.45 -5.73
N ALA A 15 6.49 -8.40 -5.79
CA ALA A 15 7.29 -9.00 -6.87
C ALA A 15 7.70 -10.45 -6.58
N GLY A 16 7.64 -10.90 -5.33
CA GLY A 16 8.07 -12.21 -4.87
C GLY A 16 6.96 -13.00 -4.19
N LEU A 17 5.74 -12.91 -4.70
CA LEU A 17 4.61 -13.69 -4.19
C LEU A 17 4.87 -15.20 -4.41
N ARG A 18 4.58 -16.00 -3.40
CA ARG A 18 4.69 -17.47 -3.45
C ARG A 18 3.41 -18.12 -3.98
N ARG A 19 2.26 -17.43 -3.79
CA ARG A 19 0.94 -17.88 -4.25
C ARG A 19 0.49 -17.09 -5.46
N ASP A 20 -0.35 -17.69 -6.29
CA ASP A 20 -0.98 -16.98 -7.40
C ASP A 20 -1.90 -15.87 -6.87
N ILE A 21 -1.90 -14.72 -7.54
CA ILE A 21 -2.79 -13.61 -7.22
C ILE A 21 -4.27 -14.02 -7.22
N LYS A 22 -4.64 -15.03 -8.04
CA LYS A 22 -6.01 -15.57 -8.07
C LYS A 22 -6.39 -16.30 -6.78
N GLU A 23 -5.42 -16.91 -6.11
CA GLU A 23 -5.62 -17.57 -4.81
C GLU A 23 -5.71 -16.53 -3.69
N LEU A 24 -4.89 -15.49 -3.75
CA LEU A 24 -4.86 -14.43 -2.75
C LEU A 24 -6.09 -13.51 -2.85
N ILE A 25 -6.55 -13.22 -4.08
CA ILE A 25 -7.72 -12.39 -4.38
C ILE A 25 -8.66 -13.21 -5.28
N PRO A 26 -9.47 -14.13 -4.73
CA PRO A 26 -10.27 -15.06 -5.53
C PRO A 26 -11.36 -14.37 -6.35
N GLU A 27 -11.93 -13.28 -5.84
CA GLU A 27 -13.03 -12.59 -6.50
C GLU A 27 -12.58 -11.90 -7.80
N MET A 28 -12.97 -12.48 -8.94
CA MET A 28 -12.54 -12.03 -10.26
C MET A 28 -12.98 -10.59 -10.57
N ASN A 29 -14.18 -10.21 -10.20
CA ASN A 29 -14.71 -8.88 -10.48
C ASN A 29 -13.96 -7.80 -9.70
N LEU A 30 -13.63 -8.07 -8.43
CA LEU A 30 -12.81 -7.18 -7.61
C LEU A 30 -11.40 -7.08 -8.17
N ARG A 31 -10.77 -8.23 -8.48
CA ARG A 31 -9.42 -8.29 -9.03
C ARG A 31 -9.27 -7.56 -10.37
N ARG A 32 -10.31 -7.57 -11.22
CA ARG A 32 -10.34 -6.84 -12.49
C ARG A 32 -10.41 -5.31 -12.32
N ARG A 33 -11.04 -4.85 -11.24
CA ARG A 33 -11.17 -3.41 -10.94
C ARG A 33 -9.92 -2.83 -10.30
N MET A 34 -9.11 -3.65 -9.65
CA MET A 34 -7.87 -3.20 -9.01
C MET A 34 -6.83 -2.81 -10.05
N SER A 35 -6.22 -1.65 -9.88
CA SER A 35 -5.01 -1.26 -10.61
C SER A 35 -3.83 -2.17 -10.26
N ARG A 36 -2.74 -2.00 -10.98
CA ARG A 36 -1.56 -2.85 -10.79
C ARG A 36 -1.00 -2.71 -9.38
N VAL A 37 -0.80 -1.49 -8.90
CA VAL A 37 -0.23 -1.23 -7.57
C VAL A 37 -1.16 -1.71 -6.46
N VAL A 38 -2.47 -1.44 -6.56
CA VAL A 38 -3.46 -1.91 -5.59
C VAL A 38 -3.46 -3.44 -5.53
N LYS A 39 -3.49 -4.10 -6.69
CA LYS A 39 -3.49 -5.56 -6.76
C LYS A 39 -2.24 -6.18 -6.13
N SER A 40 -1.06 -5.63 -6.45
CA SER A 40 0.21 -6.10 -5.91
C SER A 40 0.30 -5.88 -4.39
N GLY A 41 -0.05 -4.68 -3.92
CA GLY A 41 -0.03 -4.35 -2.49
C GLY A 41 -1.02 -5.19 -1.67
N VAL A 42 -2.25 -5.36 -2.17
CA VAL A 42 -3.26 -6.20 -1.52
C VAL A 42 -2.82 -7.67 -1.49
N ALA A 43 -2.30 -8.20 -2.59
CA ALA A 43 -1.81 -9.58 -2.66
C ALA A 43 -0.66 -9.82 -1.67
N ALA A 44 0.33 -8.91 -1.61
CA ALA A 44 1.44 -9.01 -0.68
C ALA A 44 0.97 -8.97 0.79
N GLY A 45 0.06 -8.06 1.12
CA GLY A 45 -0.49 -7.97 2.47
C GLY A 45 -1.29 -9.22 2.87
N ILE A 46 -2.09 -9.77 1.97
CA ILE A 46 -2.84 -11.01 2.22
C ILE A 46 -1.88 -12.19 2.38
N GLU A 47 -0.84 -12.30 1.55
CA GLU A 47 0.15 -13.35 1.67
C GLU A 47 0.90 -13.28 3.00
N SER A 48 1.29 -12.07 3.42
CA SER A 48 1.91 -11.85 4.73
C SER A 48 1.02 -12.34 5.89
N LEU A 49 -0.27 -12.03 5.84
CA LEU A 49 -1.25 -12.51 6.83
C LEU A 49 -1.39 -14.04 6.84
N LEU A 50 -1.32 -14.68 5.67
CA LEU A 50 -1.38 -16.13 5.55
C LEU A 50 -0.10 -16.81 6.07
N GLU A 51 1.06 -16.20 5.84
CA GLU A 51 2.34 -16.70 6.35
C GLU A 51 2.46 -16.54 7.87
N PHE A 52 1.96 -15.44 8.41
CA PHE A 52 1.92 -15.23 9.85
C PHE A 52 1.04 -16.27 10.56
N GLY A 53 -0.05 -16.69 9.94
CA GLY A 53 -0.91 -17.78 10.42
C GLY A 53 -1.89 -17.41 11.52
N ASP A 54 -1.53 -16.56 12.47
CA ASP A 54 -2.44 -16.09 13.54
C ASP A 54 -3.13 -14.78 13.17
N ARG A 55 -4.14 -14.88 12.31
CA ARG A 55 -4.93 -13.72 11.90
C ARG A 55 -5.61 -13.00 13.08
N ALA A 56 -6.01 -13.73 14.10
CA ALA A 56 -6.69 -13.16 15.27
C ALA A 56 -5.78 -12.26 16.11
N ALA A 57 -4.47 -12.44 16.00
CA ALA A 57 -3.50 -11.58 16.68
C ALA A 57 -3.27 -10.26 15.94
N VAL A 58 -3.66 -10.13 14.64
CA VAL A 58 -3.46 -8.89 13.87
C VAL A 58 -4.54 -7.88 14.22
N GLU A 59 -4.16 -6.88 14.98
CA GLU A 59 -5.06 -5.86 15.54
C GLU A 59 -4.85 -4.47 14.95
N ALA A 60 -3.96 -4.37 13.95
CA ALA A 60 -3.78 -3.15 13.17
C ALA A 60 -3.25 -3.45 11.76
N VAL A 61 -3.68 -2.64 10.81
CA VAL A 61 -3.15 -2.55 9.44
C VAL A 61 -2.64 -1.13 9.25
N VAL A 62 -1.35 -0.98 9.06
CA VAL A 62 -0.69 0.31 8.86
C VAL A 62 0.02 0.30 7.53
N THR A 63 -0.44 1.11 6.60
CA THR A 63 0.15 1.20 5.27
C THR A 63 0.85 2.54 5.06
N ALA A 64 1.77 2.57 4.12
CA ALA A 64 2.55 3.74 3.76
C ALA A 64 2.62 3.91 2.25
N THR A 65 2.60 5.15 1.80
CA THR A 65 2.80 5.49 0.41
C THR A 65 3.34 6.91 0.26
N GLY A 66 4.16 7.15 -0.74
CA GLY A 66 4.66 8.48 -1.07
C GLY A 66 3.82 9.17 -2.14
N LEU A 67 3.39 8.41 -3.14
CA LEU A 67 2.67 8.90 -4.32
C LEU A 67 1.25 8.34 -4.43
N GLY A 68 0.91 7.31 -3.65
CA GLY A 68 -0.38 6.63 -3.73
C GLY A 68 -0.54 5.86 -5.05
N CYS A 69 -1.79 5.70 -5.45
CA CYS A 69 -2.16 5.09 -6.72
C CYS A 69 -2.18 6.19 -7.81
N ILE A 70 -1.00 6.72 -8.13
CA ILE A 70 -0.86 7.90 -8.99
C ILE A 70 -1.38 7.65 -10.41
N ALA A 71 -1.23 6.44 -10.95
CA ALA A 71 -1.76 6.09 -12.26
C ALA A 71 -3.29 6.16 -12.32
N ASP A 72 -3.97 5.79 -11.24
CA ASP A 72 -5.43 5.92 -11.16
C ASP A 72 -5.85 7.39 -11.02
N SER A 73 -5.09 8.20 -10.28
CA SER A 73 -5.31 9.64 -10.18
C SER A 73 -5.16 10.33 -11.53
N GLU A 74 -4.09 10.05 -12.28
CA GLU A 74 -3.88 10.58 -13.63
C GLU A 74 -5.01 10.16 -14.55
N LYS A 75 -5.37 8.88 -14.58
CA LYS A 75 -6.46 8.37 -15.41
C LYS A 75 -7.80 9.03 -15.11
N PHE A 76 -8.08 9.32 -13.85
CA PHE A 76 -9.30 10.02 -13.46
C PHE A 76 -9.27 11.48 -13.94
N LEU A 77 -8.16 12.19 -13.72
CA LEU A 77 -7.99 13.58 -14.14
C LEU A 77 -8.03 13.73 -15.66
N ASP A 78 -7.39 12.84 -16.41
CA ASP A 78 -7.44 12.83 -17.88
C ASP A 78 -8.87 12.63 -18.38
N SER A 79 -9.62 11.71 -17.75
CA SER A 79 -11.03 11.48 -18.08
C SER A 79 -11.90 12.69 -17.77
N LEU A 80 -11.62 13.37 -16.66
CA LEU A 80 -12.33 14.58 -16.23
C LEU A 80 -12.15 15.71 -17.26
N ILE A 81 -10.91 15.92 -17.70
CA ILE A 81 -10.60 16.93 -18.73
C ILE A 81 -11.21 16.56 -20.10
N ALA A 82 -11.02 15.31 -20.53
CA ALA A 82 -11.48 14.85 -21.84
C ALA A 82 -13.00 14.85 -21.99
N ASN A 83 -13.74 14.62 -20.91
CA ASN A 83 -15.20 14.55 -20.92
C ASN A 83 -15.88 15.83 -20.39
N GLU A 84 -15.16 16.92 -20.22
CA GLU A 84 -15.69 18.17 -19.67
C GLU A 84 -16.50 17.95 -18.39
N GLU A 85 -15.94 17.15 -17.47
CA GLU A 85 -16.53 16.80 -16.16
C GLU A 85 -17.83 15.97 -16.26
N ARG A 86 -18.14 15.39 -17.42
CA ARG A 86 -19.37 14.63 -17.66
C ARG A 86 -19.09 13.13 -17.79
N MET A 87 -20.07 12.31 -17.42
CA MET A 87 -20.06 10.85 -17.60
C MET A 87 -18.76 10.16 -17.12
N LEU A 88 -18.27 10.56 -15.95
CA LEU A 88 -17.02 10.06 -15.40
C LEU A 88 -17.17 8.62 -14.86
N ASN A 89 -16.15 7.80 -15.14
CA ASN A 89 -16.06 6.48 -14.52
C ASN A 89 -15.56 6.63 -13.07
N PRO A 90 -16.34 6.21 -12.06
CA PRO A 90 -15.94 6.38 -10.66
C PRO A 90 -14.82 5.43 -10.22
N THR A 91 -14.55 4.35 -10.96
CA THR A 91 -13.58 3.33 -10.55
C THR A 91 -12.16 3.89 -10.34
N PRO A 92 -11.56 4.67 -11.26
CA PRO A 92 -10.24 5.26 -11.03
C PRO A 92 -10.21 6.19 -9.82
N PHE A 93 -11.27 6.99 -9.59
CA PHE A 93 -11.38 7.84 -8.41
C PHE A 93 -11.35 7.02 -7.11
N ILE A 94 -12.15 5.97 -7.02
CA ILE A 94 -12.19 5.10 -5.83
C ILE A 94 -10.82 4.44 -5.60
N GLN A 95 -10.13 4.05 -6.66
CA GLN A 95 -8.81 3.41 -6.56
C GLN A 95 -7.68 4.41 -6.24
N SER A 96 -7.84 5.69 -6.53
CA SER A 96 -6.82 6.71 -6.34
C SER A 96 -6.58 7.11 -4.88
N THR A 97 -7.46 6.71 -3.96
CA THR A 97 -7.33 7.10 -2.55
C THR A 97 -6.14 6.38 -1.88
N PHE A 98 -5.40 7.11 -1.04
CA PHE A 98 -4.19 6.59 -0.40
C PHE A 98 -4.44 5.36 0.48
N ASN A 99 -5.62 5.24 1.08
CA ASN A 99 -5.98 4.13 1.96
C ASN A 99 -6.51 2.89 1.23
N THR A 100 -6.61 2.90 -0.09
CA THR A 100 -7.24 1.82 -0.87
C THR A 100 -6.61 0.45 -0.58
N VAL A 101 -5.29 0.34 -0.52
CA VAL A 101 -4.61 -0.95 -0.29
C VAL A 101 -4.93 -1.48 1.10
N GLY A 102 -4.75 -0.68 2.15
CA GLY A 102 -5.03 -1.08 3.54
C GLY A 102 -6.51 -1.43 3.76
N ALA A 103 -7.41 -0.63 3.18
CA ALA A 103 -8.85 -0.88 3.26
C ALA A 103 -9.26 -2.19 2.56
N GLN A 104 -8.71 -2.46 1.37
CA GLN A 104 -8.99 -3.70 0.64
C GLN A 104 -8.47 -4.94 1.36
N ILE A 105 -7.28 -4.87 1.98
CA ILE A 105 -6.75 -5.97 2.81
C ILE A 105 -7.72 -6.25 3.97
N ALA A 106 -8.11 -5.21 4.69
CA ALA A 106 -9.01 -5.34 5.83
C ALA A 106 -10.36 -5.93 5.41
N LEU A 107 -10.94 -5.44 4.31
CA LEU A 107 -12.22 -5.90 3.79
C LEU A 107 -12.15 -7.37 3.36
N LEU A 108 -11.16 -7.76 2.56
CA LEU A 108 -11.02 -9.13 2.05
C LEU A 108 -10.71 -10.15 3.16
N ARG A 109 -10.08 -9.72 4.21
CA ARG A 109 -9.74 -10.58 5.35
C ARG A 109 -10.69 -10.43 6.53
N GLY A 110 -11.70 -9.56 6.45
CA GLY A 110 -12.66 -9.29 7.52
C GLY A 110 -11.96 -8.82 8.80
N LEU A 111 -10.98 -7.92 8.65
CA LEU A 111 -10.27 -7.32 9.78
C LEU A 111 -11.01 -6.06 10.22
N HIS A 112 -11.59 -6.10 11.41
CA HIS A 112 -12.26 -4.96 12.04
C HIS A 112 -11.33 -4.35 13.10
N CYS A 113 -10.19 -3.83 12.65
CA CYS A 113 -9.13 -3.32 13.50
C CYS A 113 -8.70 -1.93 13.09
N TYR A 114 -7.77 -1.35 13.85
CA TYR A 114 -7.14 -0.10 13.46
C TYR A 114 -6.57 -0.19 12.04
N ASN A 115 -6.90 0.80 11.20
CA ASN A 115 -6.44 0.84 9.82
C ASN A 115 -6.10 2.27 9.44
N THR A 116 -4.83 2.52 9.14
CA THR A 116 -4.35 3.85 8.76
C THR A 116 -3.35 3.78 7.62
N THR A 117 -3.22 4.88 6.90
CA THR A 117 -2.26 5.02 5.82
C THR A 117 -1.49 6.33 5.98
N TYR A 118 -0.18 6.23 6.05
CA TYR A 118 0.71 7.37 6.06
C TYR A 118 1.07 7.79 4.64
N ALA A 119 0.78 9.05 4.31
CA ALA A 119 1.02 9.63 2.99
C ALA A 119 1.95 10.86 3.10
N ASN A 120 3.08 10.69 3.77
CA ASN A 120 4.05 11.76 4.08
C ASN A 120 5.28 11.71 3.13
N ARG A 121 5.08 11.27 1.90
CA ARG A 121 6.14 11.14 0.88
C ARG A 121 7.31 10.27 1.37
N TRP A 122 8.48 10.89 1.58
CA TRP A 122 9.75 10.20 1.91
C TRP A 122 9.75 9.49 3.26
N THR A 123 8.98 9.97 4.23
CA THR A 123 8.95 9.46 5.61
C THR A 123 7.72 8.61 5.91
N SER A 124 6.94 8.26 4.89
CA SER A 124 5.69 7.51 5.07
C SER A 124 5.93 6.16 5.72
N PHE A 125 6.95 5.43 5.27
CA PHE A 125 7.22 4.09 5.78
C PHE A 125 7.80 4.13 7.20
N GLU A 126 8.69 5.06 7.49
CA GLU A 126 9.24 5.27 8.82
C GLU A 126 8.14 5.67 9.82
N ASN A 127 7.18 6.49 9.41
CA ASN A 127 6.03 6.85 10.24
C ASN A 127 5.13 5.64 10.50
N ALA A 128 4.89 4.80 9.48
CA ALA A 128 4.12 3.58 9.64
C ALA A 128 4.78 2.59 10.60
N LEU A 129 6.11 2.41 10.51
CA LEU A 129 6.89 1.59 11.44
C LEU A 129 6.84 2.16 12.87
N THR A 130 6.93 3.47 13.00
CA THR A 130 6.88 4.16 14.30
C THR A 130 5.51 3.96 14.96
N ASP A 131 4.42 4.12 14.21
CA ASP A 131 3.06 3.88 14.70
C ASP A 131 2.89 2.42 15.17
N ALA A 132 3.31 1.47 14.33
CA ALA A 132 3.28 0.05 14.69
C ALA A 132 4.06 -0.25 15.97
N ALA A 133 5.27 0.31 16.11
CA ALA A 133 6.10 0.17 17.29
C ALA A 133 5.43 0.75 18.54
N LEU A 134 4.86 1.95 18.43
CA LEU A 134 4.17 2.60 19.54
C LEU A 134 2.92 1.81 19.97
N ARG A 135 2.15 1.29 19.02
CA ARG A 135 0.96 0.49 19.31
C ARG A 135 1.27 -0.80 20.05
N ILE A 136 2.32 -1.51 19.61
CA ILE A 136 2.77 -2.74 20.29
C ILE A 136 3.33 -2.39 21.67
N GLY A 137 4.15 -1.34 21.76
CA GLY A 137 4.75 -0.91 23.03
C GLY A 137 3.74 -0.42 24.07
N ALA A 138 2.63 0.17 23.62
CA ALA A 138 1.51 0.59 24.46
C ALA A 138 0.54 -0.55 24.80
N GLY A 139 0.75 -1.76 24.28
CA GLY A 139 -0.16 -2.90 24.47
C GLY A 139 -1.49 -2.76 23.72
N LEU A 140 -1.58 -1.84 22.75
CA LEU A 140 -2.78 -1.59 21.94
C LEU A 140 -2.94 -2.61 20.80
N SER A 141 -1.87 -3.30 20.42
CA SER A 141 -1.88 -4.31 19.38
C SER A 141 -0.83 -5.38 19.66
N ARG A 142 -1.19 -6.65 19.52
CA ARG A 142 -0.26 -7.79 19.65
C ARG A 142 0.57 -8.00 18.39
N ALA A 143 -0.04 -7.82 17.24
CA ALA A 143 0.62 -7.84 15.95
C ALA A 143 0.03 -6.76 15.04
N VAL A 144 0.89 -6.20 14.19
CA VAL A 144 0.55 -5.15 13.23
C VAL A 144 1.02 -5.58 11.85
N LEU A 145 0.13 -5.54 10.86
CA LEU A 145 0.52 -5.63 9.47
C LEU A 145 1.02 -4.25 9.02
N VAL A 146 2.31 -4.15 8.68
CA VAL A 146 2.90 -2.94 8.11
C VAL A 146 3.25 -3.18 6.66
N GLY A 147 2.94 -2.24 5.78
CA GLY A 147 3.28 -2.36 4.36
C GLY A 147 3.50 -1.01 3.69
N ALA A 148 4.29 -1.01 2.62
CA ALA A 148 4.46 0.15 1.76
C ALA A 148 4.14 -0.20 0.31
N PHE A 149 3.59 0.74 -0.42
CA PHE A 149 3.30 0.60 -1.84
C PHE A 149 3.45 1.93 -2.54
N ASP A 150 4.03 1.90 -3.72
CA ASP A 150 4.16 3.05 -4.60
C ASP A 150 4.26 2.61 -6.06
N GLU A 151 3.92 3.51 -6.95
CA GLU A 151 4.13 3.38 -8.38
C GLU A 151 4.64 4.69 -8.96
N THR A 152 5.27 4.61 -10.13
CA THR A 152 5.67 5.77 -10.92
C THR A 152 4.97 5.74 -12.27
N THR A 153 4.72 6.93 -12.82
CA THR A 153 4.17 7.13 -14.16
C THR A 153 5.14 7.95 -15.00
N PRO A 154 5.03 7.91 -16.34
CA PRO A 154 5.85 8.76 -17.20
C PRO A 154 5.70 10.26 -16.90
N SER A 155 4.53 10.70 -16.44
CA SER A 155 4.30 12.09 -16.04
C SER A 155 5.09 12.45 -14.80
N VAL A 156 5.05 11.61 -13.76
CA VAL A 156 5.83 11.78 -12.53
C VAL A 156 7.33 11.78 -12.84
N GLU A 157 7.79 10.86 -13.68
CA GLU A 157 9.21 10.80 -14.07
C GLU A 157 9.67 12.08 -14.75
N LYS A 158 8.86 12.65 -15.66
CA LYS A 158 9.16 13.95 -16.29
C LYS A 158 9.23 15.09 -15.28
N VAL A 159 8.33 15.11 -14.29
CA VAL A 159 8.36 16.11 -13.21
C VAL A 159 9.62 15.98 -12.37
N LEU A 160 9.96 14.75 -11.96
CA LEU A 160 11.17 14.48 -11.18
C LEU A 160 12.46 14.87 -11.94
N GLN A 161 12.51 14.60 -13.25
CA GLN A 161 13.61 15.04 -14.11
C GLN A 161 13.74 16.57 -14.15
N ARG A 162 12.63 17.29 -14.33
CA ARG A 162 12.62 18.76 -14.34
C ARG A 162 13.05 19.38 -13.00
N LEU A 163 12.75 18.70 -11.89
CA LEU A 163 13.17 19.11 -10.56
C LEU A 163 14.62 18.71 -10.22
N GLY A 164 15.35 18.09 -11.16
CA GLY A 164 16.71 17.59 -10.91
C GLY A 164 16.80 16.40 -9.95
N MET A 165 15.66 15.81 -9.58
CA MET A 165 15.61 14.73 -8.59
C MET A 165 15.91 13.35 -9.20
N ALA A 166 15.72 13.19 -10.50
CA ALA A 166 16.00 11.93 -11.21
C ALA A 166 17.50 11.62 -11.32
N GLN A 167 18.36 12.63 -11.32
CA GLN A 167 19.81 12.47 -11.46
C GLN A 167 20.50 12.05 -10.15
N GLN A 168 19.87 12.19 -9.01
CA GLN A 168 20.47 11.85 -7.71
C GLN A 168 20.28 10.40 -7.28
N GLY A 169 19.84 9.51 -8.18
CA GLY A 169 19.65 8.09 -7.87
C GLY A 169 18.59 7.79 -6.78
N GLY A 170 17.81 8.83 -6.42
CA GLY A 170 17.04 8.83 -5.21
C GLY A 170 15.70 8.05 -5.27
N TRP A 171 14.93 8.20 -6.31
CA TRP A 171 13.58 7.63 -6.32
C TRP A 171 13.42 6.40 -7.21
N ALA A 172 13.95 6.44 -8.42
CA ALA A 172 13.78 5.34 -9.36
C ALA A 172 14.55 4.07 -8.96
N ASN A 173 15.62 4.20 -8.14
CA ASN A 173 16.44 3.07 -7.69
C ASN A 173 16.23 2.67 -6.23
N ARG A 174 15.55 3.45 -5.42
CA ARG A 174 14.96 2.91 -4.19
C ARG A 174 13.64 2.22 -4.56
N ARG A 175 13.76 1.18 -5.32
CA ARG A 175 12.74 0.15 -5.25
C ARG A 175 12.71 -0.22 -3.78
N TYR A 176 11.58 -0.05 -3.14
CA TYR A 176 11.28 -0.82 -1.95
C TYR A 176 11.22 -2.30 -2.41
N SER A 177 12.36 -2.78 -2.86
CA SER A 177 12.59 -4.18 -3.10
C SER A 177 12.97 -4.71 -1.75
N SER A 178 12.07 -5.42 -1.18
CA SER A 178 12.27 -6.23 0.01
C SER A 178 12.56 -5.47 1.32
N CYS A 179 11.54 -5.11 2.02
CA CYS A 179 11.42 -5.41 3.44
C CYS A 179 10.03 -5.93 3.70
#